data_6feb9526979dd7d603e6e11696642a1c
#
_entry.id   6feb9526979dd7d603e6e11696642a1c
#
_cell.length_a   1.000
_cell.length_b   1.000
_cell.length_c   1.000
_cell.angle_alpha   90.00
_cell.angle_beta   90.00
_cell.angle_gamma   90.00
#
_symmetry.space_group_name_H-M   'P 1'
#
loop_
_entity.id
_entity.type
_entity.pdbx_description
1 polymer ?
#
loop_
_entity_poly.entity_id
_entity_poly.type
_entity_poly.pdbx_seq_one_letter_code
_entity_poly.pdbx_strand_id
1 'polypeptide(L)'
;MAADPRRPAPAGGVPNFFDEPIAARYDDTSSEMFAPEHVDPAVEFLAGLSWDGTALELGIGTGRLALPLSRKGIRVHGIDLSPQMVARLRTKPGGENLAVTIGDFATTKLGTRFSLAYLVYNTIENLTTQDAQVSCFCNVAEHLEPGGCFVVEVGVPQLQRLPPGETVRPFSVTPTHLGFDEIDVATQRLTSHHYLIDDGLAQVVSMPFRYVWPAELDLMARIAGMTLRERWADWTREPYTDESDSHVSVWQKEDGDE
;
A
#
# COMPACT_ATOMS: atom_id res chain seq x y z
N MET A 1 27.89 7.82 -3.99
CA MET A 1 28.17 6.38 -4.18
C MET A 1 26.82 5.71 -4.18
N ALA A 2 26.29 5.36 -5.34
CA ALA A 2 24.99 4.68 -5.45
C ALA A 2 25.08 3.29 -4.79
N ALA A 3 24.08 2.92 -3.99
CA ALA A 3 24.01 1.59 -3.40
C ALA A 3 23.85 0.54 -4.51
N ASP A 4 24.62 -0.54 -4.46
CA ASP A 4 24.49 -1.67 -5.39
C ASP A 4 23.12 -2.35 -5.12
N PRO A 5 22.18 -2.34 -6.07
CA PRO A 5 20.85 -2.95 -5.91
C PRO A 5 20.90 -4.48 -5.72
N ARG A 6 22.06 -5.12 -5.94
CA ARG A 6 22.27 -6.56 -5.74
C ARG A 6 22.79 -6.91 -4.35
N ARG A 7 22.98 -5.91 -3.48
CA ARG A 7 23.43 -6.15 -2.11
C ARG A 7 22.27 -6.76 -1.32
N PRO A 8 22.42 -7.94 -0.71
CA PRO A 8 21.40 -8.47 0.18
C PRO A 8 21.16 -7.48 1.32
N ALA A 9 19.88 -7.33 1.69
CA ALA A 9 19.50 -6.49 2.82
C ALA A 9 20.32 -6.86 4.06
N PRO A 10 20.75 -5.90 4.89
CA PRO A 10 21.46 -6.21 6.12
C PRO A 10 20.56 -7.08 6.99
N ALA A 11 21.13 -8.14 7.57
CA ALA A 11 20.45 -8.99 8.51
C ALA A 11 19.99 -8.11 9.70
N GLY A 12 18.66 -7.85 9.81
CA GLY A 12 18.12 -7.19 10.98
C GLY A 12 17.06 -6.10 10.81
N GLY A 13 16.42 -5.91 9.66
CA GLY A 13 15.30 -4.98 9.55
C GLY A 13 14.77 -4.82 8.12
N VAL A 14 13.47 -4.53 7.98
CA VAL A 14 12.88 -4.14 6.70
C VAL A 14 13.45 -2.76 6.31
N PRO A 15 14.03 -2.59 5.09
CA PRO A 15 14.55 -1.29 4.68
C PRO A 15 13.44 -0.24 4.63
N ASN A 16 13.65 0.90 5.28
CA ASN A 16 12.76 2.05 5.13
C ASN A 16 13.21 2.87 3.91
N PHE A 17 12.42 2.85 2.84
CA PHE A 17 12.66 3.66 1.65
C PHE A 17 12.01 5.05 1.74
N PHE A 18 11.15 5.30 2.73
CA PHE A 18 10.44 6.55 2.96
C PHE A 18 11.14 7.37 4.06
N ASP A 19 12.45 7.64 3.87
CA ASP A 19 13.26 8.47 4.74
C ASP A 19 13.00 9.98 4.53
N GLU A 20 13.77 10.84 5.23
CA GLU A 20 13.54 12.28 5.23
C GLU A 20 13.48 12.93 3.83
N PRO A 21 14.35 12.62 2.84
CA PRO A 21 14.28 13.22 1.50
C PRO A 21 12.98 12.90 0.77
N ILE A 22 12.46 11.67 0.92
CA ILE A 22 11.21 11.23 0.29
C ILE A 22 10.02 11.77 1.08
N ALA A 23 10.00 11.61 2.40
CA ALA A 23 8.93 12.08 3.25
C ALA A 23 8.69 13.59 3.11
N ALA A 24 9.76 14.39 2.97
CA ALA A 24 9.66 15.83 2.82
C ALA A 24 8.89 16.28 1.57
N ARG A 25 8.93 15.49 0.49
CA ARG A 25 8.32 15.81 -0.80
C ARG A 25 7.10 14.96 -1.13
N TYR A 26 6.75 14.00 -0.28
CA TYR A 26 5.76 12.97 -0.59
C TYR A 26 4.40 13.56 -0.99
N ASP A 27 3.88 14.50 -0.21
CA ASP A 27 2.59 15.11 -0.48
C ASP A 27 2.61 15.97 -1.77
N ASP A 28 3.74 16.62 -2.07
CA ASP A 28 3.90 17.45 -3.27
C ASP A 28 4.04 16.58 -4.53
N THR A 29 4.83 15.52 -4.46
CA THR A 29 5.05 14.59 -5.60
C THR A 29 3.86 13.70 -5.89
N SER A 30 2.98 13.50 -4.90
CA SER A 30 1.77 12.70 -4.98
C SER A 30 0.50 13.57 -4.90
N SER A 31 0.59 14.88 -5.17
CA SER A 31 -0.48 15.85 -4.93
C SER A 31 -1.81 15.48 -5.60
N GLU A 32 -1.79 14.92 -6.80
CA GLU A 32 -2.98 14.44 -7.50
C GLU A 32 -3.76 13.41 -6.68
N MET A 33 -3.05 12.51 -5.95
CA MET A 33 -3.67 11.47 -5.14
C MET A 33 -4.32 12.01 -3.85
N PHE A 34 -4.05 13.27 -3.50
CA PHE A 34 -4.69 13.97 -2.38
C PHE A 34 -5.92 14.79 -2.83
N ALA A 35 -6.19 14.86 -4.12
CA ALA A 35 -7.34 15.58 -4.63
C ALA A 35 -8.66 14.89 -4.21
N PRO A 36 -9.73 15.66 -3.91
CA PRO A 36 -11.00 15.12 -3.44
C PRO A 36 -11.58 14.03 -4.33
N GLU A 37 -11.41 14.15 -5.65
CA GLU A 37 -11.90 13.16 -6.63
C GLU A 37 -11.28 11.76 -6.46
N HIS A 38 -10.09 11.66 -5.87
CA HIS A 38 -9.42 10.39 -5.56
C HIS A 38 -9.63 9.95 -4.11
N VAL A 39 -9.72 10.92 -3.18
CA VAL A 39 -9.83 10.65 -1.74
C VAL A 39 -11.26 10.34 -1.33
N ASP A 40 -12.23 11.14 -1.78
CA ASP A 40 -13.61 11.04 -1.28
C ASP A 40 -14.28 9.69 -1.59
N PRO A 41 -14.16 9.10 -2.81
CA PRO A 41 -14.73 7.77 -3.06
C PRO A 41 -14.13 6.69 -2.18
N ALA A 42 -12.81 6.71 -1.94
CA ALA A 42 -12.13 5.76 -1.07
C ALA A 42 -12.60 5.89 0.39
N VAL A 43 -12.74 7.12 0.87
CA VAL A 43 -13.21 7.41 2.23
C VAL A 43 -14.67 6.96 2.43
N GLU A 44 -15.55 7.21 1.46
CA GLU A 44 -16.96 6.73 1.53
C GLU A 44 -17.04 5.22 1.51
N PHE A 45 -16.26 4.58 0.64
CA PHE A 45 -16.20 3.12 0.54
C PHE A 45 -15.75 2.48 1.86
N LEU A 46 -14.61 2.95 2.41
CA LEU A 46 -14.05 2.44 3.66
C LEU A 46 -14.94 2.73 4.86
N ALA A 47 -15.54 3.93 4.93
CA ALA A 47 -16.48 4.28 5.99
C ALA A 47 -17.70 3.34 6.01
N GLY A 48 -18.20 2.95 4.84
CA GLY A 48 -19.32 2.01 4.71
C GLY A 48 -19.01 0.59 5.20
N LEU A 49 -17.72 0.21 5.32
CA LEU A 49 -17.29 -1.09 5.83
C LEU A 49 -16.96 -1.08 7.32
N SER A 50 -16.72 0.11 7.92
CA SER A 50 -16.38 0.26 9.34
C SER A 50 -17.63 0.30 10.21
N TRP A 51 -18.27 -0.86 10.45
CA TRP A 51 -19.56 -0.97 11.12
C TRP A 51 -19.55 -0.62 12.62
N ASP A 52 -18.39 -0.73 13.30
CA ASP A 52 -18.21 -0.35 14.71
C ASP A 52 -17.48 0.99 14.88
N GLY A 53 -17.14 1.66 13.77
CA GLY A 53 -16.42 2.92 13.76
C GLY A 53 -14.93 2.79 14.11
N THR A 54 -14.32 1.60 13.91
CA THR A 54 -12.87 1.37 14.10
C THR A 54 -12.20 0.89 12.82
N ALA A 55 -10.99 1.38 12.55
CA ALA A 55 -10.22 0.98 11.38
C ALA A 55 -8.73 0.93 11.66
N LEU A 56 -8.04 -0.02 11.02
CA LEU A 56 -6.59 -0.16 11.00
C LEU A 56 -6.05 0.20 9.62
N GLU A 57 -5.21 1.22 9.51
CA GLU A 57 -4.50 1.56 8.28
C GLU A 57 -3.06 1.01 8.31
N LEU A 58 -2.73 0.21 7.33
CA LEU A 58 -1.40 -0.34 7.13
C LEU A 58 -0.63 0.57 6.16
N GLY A 59 0.52 1.10 6.60
CA GLY A 59 1.24 2.13 5.85
C GLY A 59 0.51 3.47 5.89
N ILE A 60 0.18 3.98 7.08
CA ILE A 60 -0.60 5.23 7.23
C ILE A 60 0.06 6.45 6.59
N GLY A 61 1.40 6.45 6.44
CA GLY A 61 2.15 7.50 5.80
C GLY A 61 1.86 8.88 6.38
N THR A 62 1.52 9.82 5.50
CA THR A 62 1.16 11.20 5.86
C THR A 62 -0.34 11.40 6.12
N GLY A 63 -1.13 10.30 6.20
CA GLY A 63 -2.53 10.30 6.61
C GLY A 63 -3.54 10.69 5.52
N ARG A 64 -3.28 10.35 4.28
CA ARG A 64 -4.13 10.67 3.13
C ARG A 64 -5.59 10.23 3.32
N LEU A 65 -5.82 9.01 3.81
CA LEU A 65 -7.16 8.48 4.09
C LEU A 65 -7.52 8.52 5.58
N ALA A 66 -6.56 8.33 6.49
CA ALA A 66 -6.81 8.35 7.92
C ALA A 66 -7.42 9.66 8.41
N LEU A 67 -6.91 10.81 7.93
CA LEU A 67 -7.41 12.11 8.34
C LEU A 67 -8.87 12.35 7.95
N PRO A 68 -9.30 12.16 6.69
CA PRO A 68 -10.71 12.32 6.34
C PRO A 68 -11.63 11.25 6.98
N LEU A 69 -11.18 10.00 7.15
CA LEU A 69 -11.94 8.98 7.88
C LEU A 69 -12.15 9.37 9.34
N SER A 70 -11.11 9.90 10.00
CA SER A 70 -11.22 10.41 11.37
C SER A 70 -12.23 11.56 11.49
N ARG A 71 -12.30 12.46 10.49
CA ARG A 71 -13.31 13.54 10.44
C ARG A 71 -14.75 13.00 10.30
N LYS A 72 -14.92 11.80 9.74
CA LYS A 72 -16.21 11.08 9.70
C LYS A 72 -16.54 10.35 11.01
N GLY A 73 -15.68 10.46 12.03
CA GLY A 73 -15.89 9.83 13.34
C GLY A 73 -15.35 8.41 13.45
N ILE A 74 -14.63 7.91 12.46
CA ILE A 74 -13.98 6.59 12.50
C ILE A 74 -12.67 6.72 13.29
N ARG A 75 -12.50 5.88 14.30
CA ARG A 75 -11.25 5.79 15.07
C ARG A 75 -10.21 5.00 14.30
N VAL A 76 -9.32 5.69 13.63
CA VAL A 76 -8.25 5.07 12.86
C VAL A 76 -7.00 4.89 13.73
N HIS A 77 -6.44 3.67 13.70
CA HIS A 77 -5.10 3.38 14.18
C HIS A 77 -4.22 3.06 12.97
N GLY A 78 -3.06 3.71 12.85
CA GLY A 78 -2.13 3.48 11.76
C GLY A 78 -0.90 2.70 12.20
N ILE A 79 -0.36 1.87 11.30
CA ILE A 79 0.99 1.31 11.42
C ILE A 79 1.82 1.88 10.26
N ASP A 80 3.03 2.37 10.55
CA ASP A 80 3.97 2.81 9.53
C ASP A 80 5.41 2.50 9.95
N LEU A 81 6.24 2.14 8.98
CA LEU A 81 7.66 1.86 9.23
C LEU A 81 8.49 3.14 9.36
N SER A 82 8.01 4.26 8.75
CA SER A 82 8.74 5.52 8.65
C SER A 82 8.33 6.53 9.73
N PRO A 83 9.20 6.79 10.75
CA PRO A 83 8.97 7.89 11.68
C PRO A 83 8.87 9.26 10.99
N GLN A 84 9.53 9.43 9.84
CA GLN A 84 9.54 10.67 9.06
C GLN A 84 8.18 10.93 8.43
N MET A 85 7.55 9.90 7.83
CA MET A 85 6.18 10.00 7.31
C MET A 85 5.19 10.34 8.42
N VAL A 86 5.29 9.68 9.57
CA VAL A 86 4.45 9.95 10.73
C VAL A 86 4.69 11.36 11.31
N ALA A 87 5.94 11.85 11.30
CA ALA A 87 6.23 13.22 11.68
C ALA A 87 5.51 14.24 10.78
N ARG A 88 5.45 13.98 9.47
CA ARG A 88 4.67 14.80 8.52
C ARG A 88 3.17 14.72 8.81
N LEU A 89 2.63 13.53 9.05
CA LEU A 89 1.24 13.37 9.48
C LEU A 89 0.92 14.25 10.69
N ARG A 90 1.81 14.27 11.69
CA ARG A 90 1.62 15.06 12.95
C ARG A 90 1.55 16.57 12.72
N THR A 91 2.07 17.08 11.60
CA THR A 91 1.96 18.51 11.25
C THR A 91 0.62 18.90 10.63
N LYS A 92 -0.20 17.92 10.21
CA LYS A 92 -1.49 18.16 9.55
C LYS A 92 -2.61 18.31 10.60
N PRO A 93 -3.65 19.14 10.33
CA PRO A 93 -4.80 19.31 11.23
C PRO A 93 -5.50 17.98 11.55
N GLY A 94 -5.53 17.60 12.82
CA GLY A 94 -6.09 16.33 13.32
C GLY A 94 -5.08 15.18 13.36
N GLY A 95 -3.91 15.33 12.75
CA GLY A 95 -2.88 14.30 12.73
C GLY A 95 -2.31 13.99 14.11
N GLU A 96 -2.26 14.98 14.99
CA GLU A 96 -1.83 14.84 16.39
C GLU A 96 -2.72 13.90 17.21
N ASN A 97 -3.98 13.71 16.82
CA ASN A 97 -4.97 12.88 17.51
C ASN A 97 -5.05 11.44 17.03
N LEU A 98 -4.45 11.12 15.88
CA LEU A 98 -4.47 9.75 15.34
C LEU A 98 -3.55 8.84 16.16
N ALA A 99 -4.04 7.64 16.50
CA ALA A 99 -3.19 6.60 17.05
C ALA A 99 -2.28 6.06 15.96
N VAL A 100 -0.95 6.05 16.18
CA VAL A 100 0.02 5.49 15.24
C VAL A 100 1.08 4.69 15.97
N THR A 101 1.38 3.50 15.47
CA THR A 101 2.46 2.64 15.92
C THR A 101 3.55 2.59 14.85
N ILE A 102 4.79 2.90 15.22
CA ILE A 102 5.94 2.71 14.34
C ILE A 102 6.30 1.24 14.32
N GLY A 103 6.28 0.63 13.13
CA GLY A 103 6.58 -0.79 12.97
C GLY A 103 6.28 -1.32 11.57
N ASP A 104 6.70 -2.54 11.32
CA ASP A 104 6.39 -3.28 10.11
C ASP A 104 4.96 -3.83 10.20
N PHE A 105 4.09 -3.38 9.31
CA PHE A 105 2.68 -3.79 9.30
C PHE A 105 2.46 -5.27 8.99
N ALA A 106 3.46 -5.97 8.44
CA ALA A 106 3.39 -7.42 8.24
C ALA A 106 3.50 -8.20 9.57
N THR A 107 4.06 -7.60 10.63
CA THR A 107 4.40 -8.33 11.85
C THR A 107 4.02 -7.62 13.15
N THR A 108 3.80 -6.31 13.14
CA THR A 108 3.46 -5.52 14.34
C THR A 108 2.11 -5.94 14.91
N LYS A 109 2.06 -6.20 16.22
CA LYS A 109 0.84 -6.58 16.95
C LYS A 109 0.37 -5.43 17.84
N LEU A 110 -0.90 -5.07 17.75
CA LEU A 110 -1.50 -3.95 18.50
C LEU A 110 -2.28 -4.39 19.75
N GLY A 111 -2.62 -5.68 19.88
CA GLY A 111 -3.41 -6.20 20.98
C GLY A 111 -4.87 -5.73 21.02
N THR A 112 -5.37 -5.14 19.93
CA THR A 112 -6.76 -4.71 19.74
C THR A 112 -7.26 -5.17 18.38
N ARG A 113 -8.59 -5.20 18.21
CA ARG A 113 -9.23 -5.61 16.96
C ARG A 113 -10.03 -4.45 16.37
N PHE A 114 -10.33 -4.59 15.08
CA PHE A 114 -10.99 -3.59 14.26
C PHE A 114 -12.04 -4.25 13.36
N SER A 115 -13.10 -3.52 13.03
CA SER A 115 -14.07 -3.96 12.04
C SER A 115 -13.55 -3.84 10.60
N LEU A 116 -12.55 -2.97 10.40
CA LEU A 116 -11.95 -2.71 9.11
C LEU A 116 -10.42 -2.66 9.23
N ALA A 117 -9.72 -3.31 8.30
CA ALA A 117 -8.31 -3.03 8.02
C ALA A 117 -8.18 -2.68 6.54
N TYR A 118 -7.25 -1.78 6.19
CA TYR A 118 -7.02 -1.42 4.79
C TYR A 118 -5.55 -1.12 4.51
N LEU A 119 -5.17 -1.42 3.26
CA LEU A 119 -3.84 -1.23 2.72
C LEU A 119 -4.00 -0.81 1.26
N VAL A 120 -3.66 0.45 0.97
CA VAL A 120 -4.01 1.10 -0.28
C VAL A 120 -2.78 1.66 -1.01
N TYR A 121 -3.00 2.13 -2.24
CA TYR A 121 -1.97 2.76 -3.05
C TYR A 121 -0.74 1.86 -3.28
N ASN A 122 -0.99 0.62 -3.72
CA ASN A 122 0.03 -0.38 -4.01
C ASN A 122 0.95 -0.73 -2.82
N THR A 123 0.62 -0.33 -1.60
CA THR A 123 1.51 -0.49 -0.43
C THR A 123 1.84 -1.96 -0.13
N ILE A 124 0.99 -2.93 -0.53
CA ILE A 124 1.29 -4.36 -0.41
C ILE A 124 2.58 -4.75 -1.17
N GLU A 125 2.91 -4.07 -2.25
CA GLU A 125 4.09 -4.33 -3.07
C GLU A 125 5.41 -3.93 -2.39
N ASN A 126 5.36 -3.07 -1.35
CA ASN A 126 6.52 -2.76 -0.51
C ASN A 126 7.02 -3.97 0.29
N LEU A 127 6.18 -4.98 0.47
CA LEU A 127 6.57 -6.29 0.99
C LEU A 127 7.21 -7.11 -0.13
N THR A 128 8.53 -7.06 -0.22
CA THR A 128 9.32 -7.55 -1.36
C THR A 128 9.48 -9.08 -1.43
N THR A 129 8.82 -9.82 -0.53
CA THR A 129 8.79 -11.29 -0.55
C THR A 129 7.37 -11.81 -0.41
N GLN A 130 7.10 -13.00 -0.99
CA GLN A 130 5.81 -13.67 -0.85
C GLN A 130 5.48 -13.96 0.62
N ASP A 131 6.46 -14.44 1.39
CA ASP A 131 6.28 -14.74 2.82
C ASP A 131 5.89 -13.50 3.62
N ALA A 132 6.45 -12.32 3.31
CA ALA A 132 6.09 -11.08 3.97
C ALA A 132 4.64 -10.66 3.62
N GLN A 133 4.21 -10.83 2.37
CA GLN A 133 2.84 -10.56 1.94
C GLN A 133 1.84 -11.52 2.61
N VAL A 134 2.15 -12.83 2.68
CA VAL A 134 1.35 -13.81 3.44
C VAL A 134 1.29 -13.45 4.92
N SER A 135 2.44 -13.09 5.52
CA SER A 135 2.49 -12.68 6.93
C SER A 135 1.63 -11.45 7.21
N CYS A 136 1.58 -10.49 6.27
CA CYS A 136 0.70 -9.34 6.36
C CYS A 136 -0.78 -9.75 6.44
N PHE A 137 -1.24 -10.64 5.55
CA PHE A 137 -2.62 -11.14 5.58
C PHE A 137 -2.95 -11.86 6.89
N CYS A 138 -2.05 -12.72 7.37
CA CYS A 138 -2.21 -13.39 8.66
C CYS A 138 -2.25 -12.40 9.82
N ASN A 139 -1.35 -11.40 9.80
CA ASN A 139 -1.32 -10.35 10.81
C ASN A 139 -2.62 -9.54 10.85
N VAL A 140 -3.14 -9.16 9.67
CA VAL A 140 -4.41 -8.45 9.55
C VAL A 140 -5.56 -9.29 10.09
N ALA A 141 -5.64 -10.58 9.74
CA ALA A 141 -6.70 -11.46 10.22
C ALA A 141 -6.75 -11.56 11.74
N GLU A 142 -5.60 -11.50 12.43
CA GLU A 142 -5.57 -11.44 13.90
C GLU A 142 -6.10 -10.11 14.47
N HIS A 143 -5.95 -9.02 13.71
CA HIS A 143 -6.45 -7.68 14.08
C HIS A 143 -7.89 -7.43 13.66
N LEU A 144 -8.52 -8.32 12.92
CA LEU A 144 -9.93 -8.18 12.57
C LEU A 144 -10.84 -8.86 13.59
N GLU A 145 -11.96 -8.19 13.91
CA GLU A 145 -13.10 -8.83 14.55
C GLU A 145 -13.69 -9.91 13.63
N PRO A 146 -14.39 -10.93 14.16
CA PRO A 146 -15.22 -11.80 13.35
C PRO A 146 -16.15 -10.98 12.44
N GLY A 147 -16.26 -11.33 11.16
CA GLY A 147 -17.02 -10.55 10.18
C GLY A 147 -16.35 -9.25 9.71
N GLY A 148 -15.20 -8.88 10.29
CA GLY A 148 -14.41 -7.71 9.89
C GLY A 148 -13.83 -7.85 8.48
N CYS A 149 -13.58 -6.72 7.82
CA CYS A 149 -13.12 -6.67 6.44
C CYS A 149 -11.67 -6.22 6.30
N PHE A 150 -10.94 -6.84 5.37
CA PHE A 150 -9.64 -6.35 4.88
C PHE A 150 -9.79 -5.83 3.45
N VAL A 151 -9.36 -4.59 3.21
CA VAL A 151 -9.41 -3.94 1.91
C VAL A 151 -8.00 -3.70 1.38
N VAL A 152 -7.73 -4.11 0.16
CA VAL A 152 -6.47 -3.83 -0.54
C VAL A 152 -6.77 -3.15 -1.88
N GLU A 153 -6.12 -2.02 -2.13
CA GLU A 153 -6.05 -1.38 -3.45
C GLU A 153 -4.66 -1.59 -4.04
N VAL A 154 -4.61 -2.19 -5.21
CA VAL A 154 -3.34 -2.46 -5.90
C VAL A 154 -3.54 -2.56 -7.41
N GLY A 155 -2.49 -2.21 -8.18
CA GLY A 155 -2.45 -2.36 -9.62
C GLY A 155 -2.49 -3.82 -10.06
N VAL A 156 -3.05 -4.06 -11.24
CA VAL A 156 -2.94 -5.36 -11.93
C VAL A 156 -1.63 -5.38 -12.72
N PRO A 157 -0.77 -6.41 -12.56
CA PRO A 157 0.49 -6.47 -13.30
C PRO A 157 0.27 -6.47 -14.82
N GLN A 158 0.78 -5.44 -15.51
CA GLN A 158 0.57 -5.22 -16.95
C GLN A 158 1.62 -5.93 -17.81
N LEU A 159 1.92 -7.21 -17.51
CA LEU A 159 2.98 -7.97 -18.18
C LEU A 159 2.69 -8.24 -19.66
N GLN A 160 1.41 -8.30 -20.06
CA GLN A 160 0.99 -8.45 -21.45
C GLN A 160 1.39 -7.25 -22.33
N ARG A 161 1.76 -6.11 -21.72
CA ARG A 161 2.25 -4.91 -22.43
C ARG A 161 3.76 -4.92 -22.64
N LEU A 162 4.48 -5.92 -22.10
CA LEU A 162 5.90 -6.11 -22.33
C LEU A 162 6.11 -6.93 -23.63
N PRO A 163 6.89 -6.45 -24.59
CA PRO A 163 7.31 -7.27 -25.72
C PRO A 163 8.06 -8.52 -25.24
N PRO A 164 7.97 -9.65 -25.99
CA PRO A 164 8.67 -10.87 -25.64
C PRO A 164 10.19 -10.65 -25.47
N GLY A 165 10.72 -11.03 -24.29
CA GLY A 165 12.15 -10.90 -23.97
C GLY A 165 12.56 -9.55 -23.39
N GLU A 166 11.64 -8.60 -23.30
CA GLU A 166 11.89 -7.32 -22.61
C GLU A 166 11.50 -7.42 -21.13
N THR A 167 12.27 -6.72 -20.28
CA THR A 167 12.08 -6.68 -18.82
C THR A 167 11.90 -5.26 -18.30
N VAL A 168 11.98 -4.25 -19.18
CA VAL A 168 11.95 -2.84 -18.80
C VAL A 168 10.74 -2.16 -19.42
N ARG A 169 9.98 -1.42 -18.57
CA ARG A 169 8.83 -0.63 -18.98
C ARG A 169 8.97 0.82 -18.54
N PRO A 170 9.06 1.77 -19.47
CA PRO A 170 9.03 3.19 -19.10
C PRO A 170 7.62 3.61 -18.66
N PHE A 171 7.55 4.42 -17.58
CA PHE A 171 6.30 5.02 -17.12
C PHE A 171 6.34 6.55 -17.14
N SER A 172 7.56 7.16 -17.19
CA SER A 172 7.72 8.60 -17.30
C SER A 172 8.87 8.94 -18.24
N VAL A 173 8.61 9.82 -19.22
CA VAL A 173 9.63 10.33 -20.13
C VAL A 173 9.38 11.83 -20.30
N THR A 174 9.93 12.64 -19.39
CA THR A 174 9.83 14.11 -19.42
C THR A 174 11.23 14.72 -19.28
N PRO A 175 11.39 16.02 -19.57
CA PRO A 175 12.71 16.68 -19.42
C PRO A 175 13.28 16.65 -17.99
N THR A 176 12.41 16.55 -16.99
CA THR A 176 12.79 16.59 -15.56
C THR A 176 12.65 15.25 -14.85
N HIS A 177 12.04 14.24 -15.50
CA HIS A 177 11.84 12.93 -14.89
C HIS A 177 11.87 11.81 -15.94
N LEU A 178 12.86 10.93 -15.83
CA LEU A 178 12.87 9.66 -16.53
C LEU A 178 12.58 8.56 -15.51
N GLY A 179 11.55 7.76 -15.78
CA GLY A 179 11.13 6.68 -14.90
C GLY A 179 10.85 5.40 -15.68
N PHE A 180 11.33 4.28 -15.17
CA PHE A 180 11.05 2.96 -15.73
C PHE A 180 11.08 1.88 -14.65
N ASP A 181 10.28 0.84 -14.87
CA ASP A 181 10.26 -0.36 -14.06
C ASP A 181 11.10 -1.44 -14.71
N GLU A 182 11.97 -2.09 -13.92
CA GLU A 182 12.65 -3.32 -14.28
C GLU A 182 11.93 -4.49 -13.61
N ILE A 183 11.51 -5.49 -14.42
CA ILE A 183 10.60 -6.55 -14.01
C ILE A 183 11.29 -7.91 -14.15
N ASP A 184 11.30 -8.69 -13.07
CA ASP A 184 11.66 -10.11 -13.06
C ASP A 184 10.40 -10.96 -12.87
N VAL A 185 9.92 -11.53 -13.97
CA VAL A 185 8.67 -12.33 -13.98
C VAL A 185 8.80 -13.66 -13.23
N ALA A 186 10.01 -14.17 -13.04
CA ALA A 186 10.24 -15.44 -12.36
C ALA A 186 10.07 -15.32 -10.84
N THR A 187 10.44 -14.18 -10.29
CA THR A 187 10.37 -13.90 -8.85
C THR A 187 9.31 -12.88 -8.46
N GLN A 188 8.57 -12.34 -9.44
CA GLN A 188 7.62 -11.23 -9.29
C GLN A 188 8.26 -9.96 -8.69
N ARG A 189 9.56 -9.79 -8.88
CA ARG A 189 10.25 -8.57 -8.42
C ARG A 189 10.11 -7.48 -9.47
N LEU A 190 9.92 -6.27 -8.96
CA LEU A 190 9.88 -5.05 -9.74
C LEU A 190 10.82 -4.05 -9.06
N THR A 191 11.70 -3.40 -9.84
CA THR A 191 12.47 -2.28 -9.34
C THR A 191 12.08 -1.03 -10.13
N SER A 192 11.51 -0.06 -9.44
CA SER A 192 11.16 1.23 -10.04
C SER A 192 12.34 2.19 -9.94
N HIS A 193 12.82 2.65 -11.10
CA HIS A 193 13.94 3.56 -11.24
C HIS A 193 13.45 4.95 -11.61
N HIS A 194 13.80 5.94 -10.79
CA HIS A 194 13.49 7.35 -11.01
C HIS A 194 14.77 8.14 -11.17
N TYR A 195 14.88 8.87 -12.27
CA TYR A 195 15.94 9.83 -12.56
C TYR A 195 15.32 11.22 -12.56
N LEU A 196 15.45 11.91 -11.43
CA LEU A 196 14.97 13.29 -11.27
C LEU A 196 16.07 14.24 -11.74
N ILE A 197 15.77 15.07 -12.75
CA ILE A 197 16.73 15.94 -13.41
C ILE A 197 16.46 17.39 -12.99
N ASP A 198 17.43 18.01 -12.35
CA ASP A 198 17.42 19.40 -11.93
C ASP A 198 18.74 20.06 -12.31
N ASP A 199 18.71 21.19 -13.03
CA ASP A 199 19.87 21.91 -13.54
C ASP A 199 20.94 21.03 -14.22
N GLY A 200 20.51 20.00 -14.97
CA GLY A 200 21.39 19.07 -15.67
C GLY A 200 22.04 18.00 -14.78
N LEU A 201 21.71 17.96 -13.50
CA LEU A 201 22.12 16.91 -12.57
C LEU A 201 20.97 15.91 -12.38
N ALA A 202 21.29 14.62 -12.42
CA ALA A 202 20.32 13.55 -12.17
C ALA A 202 20.47 12.99 -10.75
N GLN A 203 19.42 13.07 -9.95
CA GLN A 203 19.29 12.30 -8.73
C GLN A 203 18.60 10.97 -9.08
N VAL A 204 19.23 9.86 -8.70
CA VAL A 204 18.69 8.51 -8.96
C VAL A 204 18.11 7.93 -7.69
N VAL A 205 16.84 7.50 -7.76
CA VAL A 205 16.17 6.75 -6.71
C VAL A 205 15.69 5.44 -7.30
N SER A 206 16.00 4.31 -6.65
CA SER A 206 15.55 2.98 -7.08
C SER A 206 14.87 2.28 -5.90
N MET A 207 13.63 1.88 -6.10
CA MET A 207 12.80 1.26 -5.07
C MET A 207 12.40 -0.16 -5.51
N PRO A 208 12.70 -1.18 -4.69
CA PRO A 208 12.27 -2.54 -4.95
C PRO A 208 10.82 -2.74 -4.49
N PHE A 209 10.07 -3.48 -5.31
CA PHE A 209 8.70 -3.92 -5.06
C PHE A 209 8.54 -5.41 -5.39
N ARG A 210 7.46 -6.00 -4.94
CA ARG A 210 6.98 -7.29 -5.42
C ARG A 210 5.54 -7.13 -5.89
N TYR A 211 5.33 -7.20 -7.20
CA TYR A 211 3.96 -7.19 -7.73
C TYR A 211 3.23 -8.49 -7.38
N VAL A 212 1.91 -8.41 -7.30
CA VAL A 212 1.07 -9.53 -6.88
C VAL A 212 -0.17 -9.64 -7.76
N TRP A 213 -0.57 -10.88 -8.06
CA TRP A 213 -1.79 -11.13 -8.82
C TRP A 213 -3.03 -11.16 -7.92
N PRO A 214 -4.21 -10.73 -8.42
CA PRO A 214 -5.45 -10.84 -7.65
C PRO A 214 -5.74 -12.25 -7.12
N ALA A 215 -5.47 -13.28 -7.93
CA ALA A 215 -5.64 -14.68 -7.52
C ALA A 215 -4.65 -15.11 -6.42
N GLU A 216 -3.45 -14.53 -6.39
CA GLU A 216 -2.47 -14.77 -5.32
C GLU A 216 -2.91 -14.12 -4.01
N LEU A 217 -3.45 -12.89 -4.06
CA LEU A 217 -4.06 -12.24 -2.90
C LEU A 217 -5.24 -13.06 -2.33
N ASP A 218 -6.06 -13.67 -3.19
CA ASP A 218 -7.13 -14.56 -2.77
C ASP A 218 -6.60 -15.80 -2.03
N LEU A 219 -5.48 -16.37 -2.48
CA LEU A 219 -4.81 -17.47 -1.77
C LEU A 219 -4.26 -17.02 -0.42
N MET A 220 -3.65 -15.84 -0.33
CA MET A 220 -3.16 -15.28 0.94
C MET A 220 -4.30 -15.04 1.92
N ALA A 221 -5.43 -14.51 1.44
CA ALA A 221 -6.64 -14.32 2.25
C ALA A 221 -7.16 -15.65 2.80
N ARG A 222 -7.27 -16.68 1.96
CA ARG A 222 -7.70 -18.03 2.37
C ARG A 222 -6.76 -18.67 3.39
N ILE A 223 -5.45 -18.52 3.24
CA ILE A 223 -4.46 -18.96 4.23
C ILE A 223 -4.69 -18.27 5.58
N ALA A 224 -5.09 -16.99 5.56
CA ALA A 224 -5.37 -16.19 6.74
C ALA A 224 -6.80 -16.36 7.30
N GLY A 225 -7.62 -17.26 6.75
CA GLY A 225 -9.01 -17.50 7.20
C GLY A 225 -9.97 -16.37 6.79
N MET A 226 -9.76 -15.79 5.62
CA MET A 226 -10.63 -14.77 5.04
C MET A 226 -11.14 -15.22 3.67
N THR A 227 -12.37 -14.81 3.31
CA THR A 227 -12.99 -15.10 2.02
C THR A 227 -13.21 -13.81 1.22
N LEU A 228 -13.06 -13.88 -0.10
CA LEU A 228 -13.35 -12.74 -0.99
C LEU A 228 -14.83 -12.41 -0.90
N ARG A 229 -15.14 -11.18 -0.52
CA ARG A 229 -16.50 -10.64 -0.45
C ARG A 229 -16.88 -9.89 -1.73
N GLU A 230 -16.02 -8.97 -2.18
CA GLU A 230 -16.23 -8.16 -3.38
C GLU A 230 -14.89 -7.69 -3.99
N ARG A 231 -14.90 -7.47 -5.30
CA ARG A 231 -13.77 -6.89 -6.05
C ARG A 231 -14.29 -5.94 -7.11
N TRP A 232 -13.70 -4.74 -7.16
CA TRP A 232 -14.04 -3.66 -8.07
C TRP A 232 -12.80 -3.15 -8.78
N ALA A 233 -12.94 -2.53 -9.94
CA ALA A 233 -11.83 -1.90 -10.64
C ALA A 233 -11.32 -0.66 -9.92
N ASP A 234 -12.22 0.04 -9.23
CA ASP A 234 -11.93 1.27 -8.50
C ASP A 234 -12.84 1.48 -7.26
N TRP A 235 -12.67 2.62 -6.60
CA TRP A 235 -13.43 3.01 -5.42
C TRP A 235 -14.89 3.39 -5.69
N THR A 236 -15.27 3.60 -6.96
CA THR A 236 -16.66 3.92 -7.37
C THR A 236 -17.49 2.68 -7.66
N ARG A 237 -16.90 1.49 -7.48
CA ARG A 237 -17.49 0.16 -7.77
C ARG A 237 -17.70 -0.08 -9.27
N GLU A 238 -16.78 0.40 -10.11
CA GLU A 238 -16.74 -0.08 -11.50
C GLU A 238 -16.45 -1.58 -11.54
N PRO A 239 -17.11 -2.34 -12.42
CA PRO A 239 -16.88 -3.78 -12.53
C PRO A 239 -15.42 -4.12 -12.84
N TYR A 240 -14.85 -5.02 -12.06
CA TYR A 240 -13.51 -5.56 -12.34
C TYR A 240 -13.55 -6.52 -13.53
N THR A 241 -12.73 -6.26 -14.54
CA THR A 241 -12.62 -7.04 -15.78
C THR A 241 -11.15 -7.34 -16.12
N ASP A 242 -10.91 -8.07 -17.20
CA ASP A 242 -9.58 -8.36 -17.75
C ASP A 242 -8.86 -7.11 -18.33
N GLU A 243 -9.60 -6.03 -18.54
CA GLU A 243 -9.06 -4.73 -18.99
C GLU A 243 -8.72 -3.79 -17.82
N SER A 244 -9.07 -4.14 -16.59
CA SER A 244 -8.84 -3.30 -15.40
C SER A 244 -7.35 -3.16 -15.10
N ASP A 245 -6.88 -1.93 -14.93
CA ASP A 245 -5.47 -1.61 -14.59
C ASP A 245 -5.20 -1.70 -13.08
N SER A 246 -6.25 -1.69 -12.25
CA SER A 246 -6.19 -1.77 -10.79
C SER A 246 -7.40 -2.51 -10.23
N HIS A 247 -7.35 -2.81 -8.95
CA HIS A 247 -8.52 -3.32 -8.25
C HIS A 247 -8.57 -2.90 -6.78
N VAL A 248 -9.79 -2.79 -6.26
CA VAL A 248 -10.12 -2.71 -4.84
C VAL A 248 -10.78 -4.02 -4.45
N SER A 249 -10.10 -4.82 -3.65
CA SER A 249 -10.60 -6.11 -3.19
C SER A 249 -10.91 -6.08 -1.71
N VAL A 250 -12.01 -6.68 -1.33
CA VAL A 250 -12.48 -6.79 0.05
C VAL A 250 -12.58 -8.26 0.41
N TRP A 251 -11.82 -8.69 1.40
CA TRP A 251 -11.99 -10.01 2.02
C TRP A 251 -12.59 -9.85 3.40
N GLN A 252 -13.43 -10.78 3.77
CA GLN A 252 -14.09 -10.81 5.07
C GLN A 252 -13.55 -11.96 5.90
N LYS A 253 -13.21 -11.67 7.17
CA LYS A 253 -12.84 -12.68 8.12
C LYS A 253 -14.08 -13.52 8.46
N GLU A 254 -13.92 -14.84 8.44
CA GLU A 254 -14.98 -15.76 8.82
C GLU A 254 -15.41 -15.54 10.28
N ASP A 255 -16.70 -15.68 10.54
CA ASP A 255 -17.20 -15.75 11.91
C ASP A 255 -16.62 -17.03 12.53
N GLY A 256 -15.89 -16.89 13.63
CA GLY A 256 -15.36 -18.07 14.32
C GLY A 256 -16.55 -18.96 14.72
N ASP A 257 -16.46 -20.23 14.38
CA ASP A 257 -17.39 -21.23 14.92
C ASP A 257 -17.38 -21.12 16.45
N GLU A 258 -18.56 -20.81 17.03
CA GLU A 258 -18.80 -20.87 18.47
C GLU A 258 -18.66 -22.30 19.01
#